data_de9d00bbf3a766b4451a308fbd5db75c
#
_entry.id   de9d00bbf3a766b4451a308fbd5db75c
#
_cell.length_a   1.000
_cell.length_b   1.000
_cell.length_c   1.000
_cell.angle_alpha   90.00
_cell.angle_beta   90.00
_cell.angle_gamma   90.00
#
_symmetry.space_group_name_H-M   'P 1'
#
loop_
_entity.id
_entity.type
_entity.pdbx_description
1 polymer ?
#
loop_
_entity_poly.entity_id
_entity_poly.type
_entity_poly.pdbx_seq_one_letter_code
_entity_poly.pdbx_strand_id
1 'polypeptide(L)'
;YMLYLDSDDPNKPIYLYINSPGGSVTAGLAIYDTMQYIKADVITICLGLAASMGSFLLAAGTKGKRLALPNSRIMIHQPMGGTRGQATDIEIEAKEILRVRSELNNMLAERTGQSLDKIEKDTDRDYYMSAEEAKEYGLIDQVIEEH
;
A
#
# COMPACT_ATOMS: atom_id res chain seq x y z
N TYR A 1 3.13 -16.89 5.48
CA TYR A 1 2.19 -17.12 6.59
C TYR A 1 0.74 -16.99 6.14
N MET A 2 0.43 -15.98 5.31
CA MET A 2 -0.92 -15.83 4.75
C MET A 2 -1.39 -17.04 3.96
N LEU A 3 -0.51 -17.65 3.17
CA LEU A 3 -0.83 -18.85 2.42
C LEU A 3 -1.22 -20.01 3.34
N TYR A 4 -0.52 -20.13 4.46
CA TYR A 4 -0.84 -21.14 5.47
C TYR A 4 -2.22 -20.90 6.07
N LEU A 5 -2.52 -19.65 6.45
CA LEU A 5 -3.80 -19.32 7.06
C LEU A 5 -4.96 -19.55 6.08
N ASP A 6 -4.77 -19.21 4.82
CA ASP A 6 -5.79 -19.45 3.79
C ASP A 6 -6.02 -20.95 3.58
N SER A 7 -4.92 -21.72 3.56
CA SER A 7 -4.98 -23.17 3.42
C SER A 7 -5.70 -23.84 4.60
N ASP A 8 -5.47 -23.31 5.81
CA ASP A 8 -6.10 -23.86 7.02
C ASP A 8 -7.60 -23.62 7.02
N ASP A 9 -8.02 -22.37 6.78
CA ASP A 9 -9.45 -22.04 6.68
C ASP A 9 -9.66 -20.78 5.81
N PRO A 10 -10.00 -20.96 4.52
CA PRO A 10 -10.18 -19.81 3.62
C PRO A 10 -11.43 -18.98 3.94
N ASN A 11 -12.29 -19.43 4.84
CA ASN A 11 -13.47 -18.68 5.24
C ASN A 11 -13.23 -17.74 6.42
N LYS A 12 -12.08 -17.87 7.08
CA LYS A 12 -11.70 -16.97 8.16
C LYS A 12 -10.90 -15.80 7.62
N PRO A 13 -11.26 -14.55 8.02
CA PRO A 13 -10.49 -13.40 7.57
C PRO A 13 -9.09 -13.38 8.19
N ILE A 14 -8.17 -12.79 7.45
CA ILE A 14 -6.81 -12.56 7.91
C ILE A 14 -6.69 -11.09 8.29
N TYR A 15 -6.16 -10.82 9.49
CA TYR A 15 -5.94 -9.46 9.96
C TYR A 15 -4.48 -9.10 9.74
N LEU A 16 -4.24 -8.05 8.97
CA LEU A 16 -2.90 -7.54 8.71
C LEU A 16 -2.76 -6.17 9.40
N TYR A 17 -1.99 -6.15 10.48
CA TYR A 17 -1.72 -4.92 11.22
C TYR A 17 -0.48 -4.26 10.61
N ILE A 18 -0.61 -2.97 10.29
CA ILE A 18 0.45 -2.22 9.61
C ILE A 18 0.90 -1.06 10.48
N ASN A 19 2.19 -1.06 10.82
CA ASN A 19 2.87 0.05 11.45
C ASN A 19 4.28 0.04 10.86
N SER A 20 4.46 0.76 9.76
CA SER A 20 5.69 0.67 8.97
C SER A 20 5.99 1.99 8.26
N PRO A 21 7.27 2.39 8.24
CA PRO A 21 7.72 3.53 7.44
C PRO A 21 7.92 3.18 5.96
N GLY A 22 7.66 1.93 5.58
CA GLY A 22 7.89 1.43 4.24
C GLY A 22 8.97 0.36 4.23
N GLY A 23 9.56 0.14 3.08
CA GLY A 23 10.60 -0.87 2.93
C GLY A 23 10.76 -1.29 1.48
N SER A 24 11.22 -2.51 1.28
CA SER A 24 11.45 -3.06 -0.05
C SER A 24 10.18 -3.12 -0.88
N VAL A 25 10.21 -2.55 -2.07
CA VAL A 25 9.09 -2.61 -3.02
C VAL A 25 8.83 -4.06 -3.41
N THR A 26 9.88 -4.83 -3.70
CA THR A 26 9.75 -6.25 -4.08
C THR A 26 9.08 -7.07 -2.98
N ALA A 27 9.50 -6.86 -1.73
CA ALA A 27 8.89 -7.57 -0.61
C ALA A 27 7.42 -7.17 -0.43
N GLY A 28 7.11 -5.87 -0.59
CA GLY A 28 5.74 -5.38 -0.52
C GLY A 28 4.85 -5.94 -1.61
N LEU A 29 5.35 -6.01 -2.83
CA LEU A 29 4.61 -6.59 -3.94
C LEU A 29 4.36 -8.09 -3.75
N ALA A 30 5.30 -8.82 -3.12
CA ALA A 30 5.09 -10.22 -2.79
C ALA A 30 3.91 -10.39 -1.83
N ILE A 31 3.83 -9.52 -0.83
CA ILE A 31 2.70 -9.53 0.11
C ILE A 31 1.41 -9.16 -0.62
N TYR A 32 1.45 -8.14 -1.46
CA TYR A 32 0.29 -7.70 -2.24
C TYR A 32 -0.25 -8.83 -3.11
N ASP A 33 0.62 -9.49 -3.86
CA ASP A 33 0.22 -10.58 -4.74
C ASP A 33 -0.39 -11.74 -3.93
N THR A 34 0.18 -12.04 -2.78
CA THR A 34 -0.35 -13.07 -1.88
C THR A 34 -1.76 -12.70 -1.41
N MET A 35 -1.95 -11.43 -1.01
CA MET A 35 -3.27 -10.94 -0.59
C MET A 35 -4.32 -11.09 -1.69
N GLN A 36 -3.94 -10.87 -2.94
CA GLN A 36 -4.87 -11.01 -4.07
C GLN A 36 -5.08 -12.47 -4.47
N TYR A 37 -4.09 -13.31 -4.26
CA TYR A 37 -4.13 -14.72 -4.65
C TYR A 37 -5.02 -15.57 -3.74
N ILE A 38 -4.96 -15.33 -2.43
CA ILE A 38 -5.69 -16.13 -1.45
C ILE A 38 -7.20 -15.86 -1.51
N LYS A 39 -7.99 -16.80 -1.00
CA LYS A 39 -9.46 -16.69 -0.98
C LYS A 39 -9.96 -15.94 0.24
N ALA A 40 -9.22 -16.00 1.35
CA ALA A 40 -9.61 -15.34 2.59
C ALA A 40 -9.61 -13.83 2.40
N ASP A 41 -10.55 -13.14 3.04
CA ASP A 41 -10.53 -11.67 3.10
C ASP A 41 -9.36 -11.22 3.94
N VAL A 42 -8.72 -10.13 3.53
CA VAL A 42 -7.62 -9.53 4.29
C VAL A 42 -8.11 -8.19 4.84
N ILE A 43 -8.23 -8.12 6.15
CA ILE A 43 -8.61 -6.89 6.86
C ILE A 43 -7.32 -6.17 7.21
N THR A 44 -7.11 -4.98 6.64
CA THR A 44 -5.90 -4.20 6.92
C THR A 44 -6.21 -3.13 7.96
N ILE A 45 -5.31 -2.97 8.92
CA ILE A 45 -5.49 -2.02 10.02
C ILE A 45 -4.20 -1.24 10.24
N CYS A 46 -4.26 0.07 10.09
CA CYS A 46 -3.12 0.93 10.36
C CYS A 46 -3.04 1.32 11.82
N LEU A 47 -1.88 1.07 12.43
CA LEU A 47 -1.55 1.48 13.79
C LEU A 47 -0.33 2.41 13.69
N GLY A 48 -0.45 3.64 14.16
CA GLY A 48 0.65 4.58 14.15
C GLY A 48 0.96 5.14 12.78
N LEU A 49 1.76 4.44 11.99
CA LEU A 49 2.19 4.94 10.68
C LEU A 49 2.09 3.86 9.60
N ALA A 50 1.50 4.22 8.48
CA ALA A 50 1.58 3.42 7.25
C ALA A 50 2.13 4.34 6.16
N ALA A 51 3.40 4.18 5.84
CA ALA A 51 4.07 5.04 4.88
C ALA A 51 4.63 4.23 3.72
N SER A 52 4.62 4.81 2.52
CA SER A 52 5.23 4.21 1.34
C SER A 52 4.59 2.84 1.03
N MET A 53 5.37 1.76 1.01
CA MET A 53 4.80 0.42 0.78
C MET A 53 3.80 0.01 1.86
N GLY A 54 3.94 0.55 3.08
CA GLY A 54 2.96 0.31 4.14
C GLY A 54 1.58 0.85 3.78
N SER A 55 1.52 2.07 3.23
CA SER A 55 0.24 2.65 2.80
C SER A 55 -0.34 1.91 1.60
N PHE A 56 0.51 1.44 0.71
CA PHE A 56 0.09 0.65 -0.45
C PHE A 56 -0.58 -0.66 0.01
N LEU A 57 0.03 -1.37 0.96
CA LEU A 57 -0.55 -2.60 1.49
C LEU A 57 -1.84 -2.34 2.27
N LEU A 58 -1.91 -1.22 2.97
CA LEU A 58 -3.14 -0.81 3.67
C LEU A 58 -4.29 -0.66 2.68
N ALA A 59 -4.04 0.01 1.57
CA ALA A 59 -5.05 0.23 0.53
C ALA A 59 -5.40 -1.06 -0.22
N ALA A 60 -4.54 -2.06 -0.15
CA ALA A 60 -4.70 -3.33 -0.87
C ALA A 60 -5.60 -4.33 -0.15
N GLY A 61 -6.07 -4.01 1.06
CA GLY A 61 -6.99 -4.89 1.79
C GLY A 61 -8.31 -5.08 1.08
N THR A 62 -9.09 -6.02 1.55
CA THR A 62 -10.41 -6.30 0.99
C THR A 62 -11.28 -5.04 1.09
N LYS A 63 -11.92 -4.67 0.01
CA LYS A 63 -12.80 -3.49 -0.04
C LYS A 63 -13.85 -3.53 1.05
N GLY A 64 -14.00 -2.42 1.77
CA GLY A 64 -14.89 -2.31 2.92
C GLY A 64 -14.24 -2.70 4.24
N LYS A 65 -13.03 -3.26 4.18
CA LYS A 65 -12.35 -3.82 5.37
C LYS A 65 -10.93 -3.25 5.54
N ARG A 66 -10.71 -2.02 5.08
CA ARG A 66 -9.45 -1.32 5.25
C ARG A 66 -9.65 -0.26 6.33
N LEU A 67 -8.92 -0.40 7.43
CA LEU A 67 -9.19 0.34 8.67
C LEU A 67 -7.95 1.08 9.15
N ALA A 68 -8.17 2.11 9.97
CA ALA A 68 -7.09 2.81 10.65
C ALA A 68 -7.57 3.31 12.02
N LEU A 69 -6.66 3.36 12.98
CA LEU A 69 -6.94 3.96 14.28
C LEU A 69 -6.91 5.49 14.16
N PRO A 70 -7.61 6.23 15.05
CA PRO A 70 -7.82 7.67 14.86
C PRO A 70 -6.58 8.53 14.77
N ASN A 71 -5.51 8.15 15.47
CA ASN A 71 -4.28 8.94 15.52
C ASN A 71 -3.20 8.41 14.55
N SER A 72 -3.59 7.54 13.63
CA SER A 72 -2.68 7.00 12.63
C SER A 72 -2.34 8.05 11.58
N ARG A 73 -1.15 7.89 11.00
CA ARG A 73 -0.70 8.70 9.88
C ARG A 73 -0.49 7.81 8.67
N ILE A 74 -0.95 8.26 7.54
CA ILE A 74 -0.79 7.53 6.27
C ILE A 74 -0.06 8.44 5.31
N MET A 75 0.99 7.93 4.67
CA MET A 75 1.80 8.73 3.76
C MET A 75 2.01 7.96 2.46
N ILE A 76 1.76 8.64 1.35
CA ILE A 76 2.03 8.09 0.03
C ILE A 76 3.16 8.88 -0.63
N HIS A 77 4.00 8.19 -1.39
CA HIS A 77 5.01 8.81 -2.23
C HIS A 77 5.47 7.80 -3.27
N GLN A 78 6.14 8.29 -4.30
CA GLN A 78 6.67 7.44 -5.34
C GLN A 78 7.92 6.70 -4.86
N PRO A 79 8.17 5.48 -5.38
CA PRO A 79 9.39 4.77 -5.04
C PRO A 79 10.60 5.61 -5.44
N MET A 80 11.57 5.68 -4.53
CA MET A 80 12.82 6.36 -4.74
C MET A 80 13.89 5.35 -5.07
N GLY A 81 14.75 5.69 -6.04
CA GLY A 81 15.89 4.85 -6.39
C GLY A 81 17.15 5.67 -6.41
N GLY A 82 18.22 5.10 -5.87
CA GLY A 82 19.56 5.61 -6.03
C GLY A 82 20.32 4.67 -6.93
N THR A 83 21.04 5.21 -7.89
CA THR A 83 21.80 4.40 -8.83
C THR A 83 23.29 4.66 -8.71
N ARG A 84 24.07 3.58 -8.77
CA ARG A 84 25.53 3.63 -8.81
C ARG A 84 26.01 2.69 -9.91
N GLY A 85 27.14 3.01 -10.51
CA GLY A 85 27.75 2.16 -11.50
C GLY A 85 27.92 2.86 -12.84
N GLN A 86 28.04 2.08 -13.89
CA GLN A 86 28.22 2.59 -15.23
C GLN A 86 26.92 3.17 -15.77
N ALA A 87 27.04 4.12 -16.71
CA ALA A 87 25.89 4.81 -17.30
C ALA A 87 24.82 3.85 -17.83
N THR A 88 25.22 2.71 -18.38
CA THR A 88 24.28 1.72 -18.92
C THR A 88 23.44 1.09 -17.82
N ASP A 89 24.07 0.79 -16.67
CA ASP A 89 23.37 0.21 -15.53
C ASP A 89 22.41 1.23 -14.90
N ILE A 90 22.83 2.48 -14.84
CA ILE A 90 21.99 3.58 -14.34
C ILE A 90 20.75 3.73 -15.21
N GLU A 91 20.91 3.64 -16.54
CA GLU A 91 19.79 3.74 -17.47
C GLU A 91 18.79 2.59 -17.28
N ILE A 92 19.28 1.37 -17.13
CA ILE A 92 18.44 0.18 -16.90
C ILE A 92 17.67 0.34 -15.60
N GLU A 93 18.33 0.75 -14.52
CA GLU A 93 17.67 0.95 -13.22
C GLU A 93 16.65 2.07 -13.28
N ALA A 94 16.94 3.16 -13.98
CA ALA A 94 16.00 4.26 -14.14
C ALA A 94 14.71 3.81 -14.84
N LYS A 95 14.84 3.00 -15.87
CA LYS A 95 13.68 2.44 -16.58
C LYS A 95 12.86 1.53 -15.67
N GLU A 96 13.52 0.71 -14.86
CA GLU A 96 12.85 -0.19 -13.92
C GLU A 96 12.08 0.59 -12.85
N ILE A 97 12.69 1.65 -12.30
CA ILE A 97 12.04 2.52 -11.31
C ILE A 97 10.79 3.15 -11.91
N LEU A 98 10.85 3.65 -13.14
CA LEU A 98 9.69 4.25 -13.80
C LEU A 98 8.59 3.24 -14.05
N ARG A 99 8.94 2.01 -14.42
CA ARG A 99 7.98 0.94 -14.63
C ARG A 99 7.26 0.57 -13.33
N VAL A 100 8.02 0.40 -12.26
CA VAL A 100 7.46 0.07 -10.94
C VAL A 100 6.57 1.21 -10.44
N ARG A 101 7.02 2.46 -10.60
CA ARG A 101 6.23 3.64 -10.24
C ARG A 101 4.89 3.64 -10.94
N SER A 102 4.89 3.38 -12.24
CA SER A 102 3.65 3.33 -13.04
C SER A 102 2.71 2.25 -12.53
N GLU A 103 3.25 1.06 -12.26
CA GLU A 103 2.45 -0.05 -11.72
C GLU A 103 1.82 0.28 -10.38
N LEU A 104 2.60 0.84 -9.45
CA LEU A 104 2.11 1.19 -8.12
C LEU A 104 1.06 2.30 -8.18
N ASN A 105 1.29 3.31 -9.03
CA ASN A 105 0.32 4.39 -9.18
C ASN A 105 -1.01 3.90 -9.78
N ASN A 106 -0.95 2.99 -10.75
CA ASN A 106 -2.16 2.39 -11.31
C ASN A 106 -2.92 1.58 -10.26
N MET A 107 -2.22 0.82 -9.43
CA MET A 107 -2.83 0.05 -8.35
C MET A 107 -3.48 0.96 -7.31
N LEU A 108 -2.81 2.05 -6.94
CA LEU A 108 -3.38 3.03 -6.00
C LEU A 108 -4.61 3.70 -6.59
N ALA A 109 -4.57 4.08 -7.86
CA ALA A 109 -5.73 4.69 -8.52
C ALA A 109 -6.93 3.75 -8.48
N GLU A 110 -6.71 2.48 -8.78
CA GLU A 110 -7.76 1.47 -8.74
C GLU A 110 -8.30 1.27 -7.33
N ARG A 111 -7.41 1.20 -6.33
CA ARG A 111 -7.80 0.93 -4.94
C ARG A 111 -8.47 2.12 -4.25
N THR A 112 -8.12 3.34 -4.64
CA THR A 112 -8.66 4.55 -4.01
C THR A 112 -9.84 5.14 -4.76
N GLY A 113 -10.00 4.81 -6.02
CA GLY A 113 -10.99 5.45 -6.87
C GLY A 113 -10.56 6.83 -7.37
N GLN A 114 -9.34 7.25 -7.08
CA GLN A 114 -8.80 8.52 -7.57
C GLN A 114 -8.29 8.36 -9.00
N SER A 115 -8.22 9.47 -9.75
CA SER A 115 -7.65 9.44 -11.09
C SER A 115 -6.15 9.17 -11.02
N LEU A 116 -5.61 8.57 -12.07
CA LEU A 116 -4.16 8.33 -12.17
C LEU A 116 -3.40 9.64 -12.08
N ASP A 117 -3.87 10.69 -12.74
CA ASP A 117 -3.23 12.02 -12.72
C ASP A 117 -3.14 12.56 -11.29
N LYS A 118 -4.19 12.40 -10.50
CA LYS A 118 -4.18 12.85 -9.10
C LYS A 118 -3.18 12.04 -8.28
N ILE A 119 -3.15 10.73 -8.46
CA ILE A 119 -2.19 9.86 -7.76
C ILE A 119 -0.75 10.26 -8.10
N GLU A 120 -0.46 10.46 -9.39
CA GLU A 120 0.88 10.86 -9.83
C GLU A 120 1.29 12.20 -9.21
N LYS A 121 0.39 13.15 -9.19
CA LYS A 121 0.64 14.48 -8.60
C LYS A 121 0.86 14.40 -7.10
N ASP A 122 0.00 13.69 -6.40
CA ASP A 122 0.06 13.61 -4.93
C ASP A 122 1.26 12.81 -4.44
N THR A 123 1.71 11.80 -5.19
CA THR A 123 2.86 10.99 -4.82
C THR A 123 4.20 11.57 -5.26
N ASP A 124 4.21 12.66 -6.00
CA ASP A 124 5.44 13.32 -6.43
C ASP A 124 6.29 13.78 -5.24
N ARG A 125 5.64 14.07 -4.13
CA ARG A 125 6.29 14.37 -2.85
C ARG A 125 5.58 13.59 -1.76
N ASP A 126 6.20 13.57 -0.58
CA ASP A 126 5.59 12.94 0.58
C ASP A 126 4.23 13.59 0.86
N TYR A 127 3.17 12.81 0.79
CA TYR A 127 1.82 13.29 1.01
C TYR A 127 1.26 12.62 2.27
N TYR A 128 1.27 13.38 3.37
CA TYR A 128 0.80 12.88 4.66
C TYR A 128 -0.68 13.11 4.84
N MET A 129 -1.35 12.10 5.36
CA MET A 129 -2.79 12.16 5.64
C MET A 129 -3.07 11.68 7.05
N SER A 130 -4.08 12.32 7.68
CA SER A 130 -4.68 11.77 8.89
C SER A 130 -5.54 10.57 8.52
N ALA A 131 -6.04 9.83 9.52
CA ALA A 131 -6.93 8.70 9.26
C ALA A 131 -8.18 9.14 8.50
N GLU A 132 -8.79 10.26 8.91
CA GLU A 132 -9.99 10.78 8.23
C GLU A 132 -9.71 11.20 6.80
N GLU A 133 -8.58 11.88 6.57
CA GLU A 133 -8.17 12.29 5.23
C GLU A 133 -7.92 11.08 4.33
N ALA A 134 -7.31 10.02 4.88
CA ALA A 134 -7.07 8.79 4.14
C ALA A 134 -8.38 8.10 3.76
N LYS A 135 -9.38 8.18 4.62
CA LYS A 135 -10.70 7.65 4.33
C LYS A 135 -11.36 8.41 3.17
N GLU A 136 -11.31 9.72 3.21
CA GLU A 136 -11.86 10.56 2.12
C GLU A 136 -11.11 10.33 0.81
N TYR A 137 -9.80 10.10 0.90
CA TYR A 137 -8.98 9.84 -0.27
C TYR A 137 -9.29 8.47 -0.90
N GLY A 138 -9.71 7.52 -0.09
CA GLY A 138 -10.05 6.17 -0.56
C GLY A 138 -9.00 5.11 -0.22
N LEU A 139 -7.98 5.48 0.58
CA LEU A 139 -6.96 4.52 1.01
C LEU A 139 -7.49 3.55 2.04
N ILE A 140 -8.45 4.00 2.84
CA ILE A 140 -9.12 3.15 3.82
C ILE A 140 -10.63 3.32 3.72
N ASP A 141 -11.36 2.45 4.37
CA ASP A 141 -12.82 2.44 4.34
C ASP A 141 -13.42 3.00 5.62
N GLN A 142 -12.73 2.86 6.74
CA GLN A 142 -13.29 3.24 8.03
C GLN A 142 -12.20 3.58 9.05
N VAL A 143 -12.50 4.58 9.89
CA VAL A 143 -11.65 4.92 11.05
C VAL A 143 -12.29 4.25 12.28
N ILE A 144 -11.50 3.50 13.03
CA ILE A 144 -11.97 2.82 14.23
C ILE A 144 -11.77 3.75 15.41
N GLU A 145 -12.84 4.31 15.93
CA GLU A 145 -12.76 5.22 17.07
C GLU A 145 -12.93 4.49 18.40
N GLU A 146 -13.84 3.50 18.42
CA GLU A 146 -14.08 2.67 19.59
C GLU A 146 -14.35 1.23 19.14
N HIS A 147 -14.18 0.32 20.05
CA HIS A 147 -14.47 -1.09 19.79
C HIS A 147 -15.90 -1.44 20.11
#